data_18493ac5df40e3edcad0ed5e866f6a76
#
_entry.id   18493ac5df40e3edcad0ed5e866f6a76
#
_cell.length_a   1.000
_cell.length_b   1.000
_cell.length_c   1.000
_cell.angle_alpha   90.00
_cell.angle_beta   90.00
_cell.angle_gamma   90.00
#
_symmetry.space_group_name_H-M   'P 1'
#
loop_
_entity.id
_entity.type
_entity.pdbx_description
1 polymer ?
#
loop_
_entity_poly.entity_id
_entity_poly.type
_entity_poly.pdbx_seq_one_letter_code
_entity_poly.pdbx_strand_id
1 'polypeptide(L)'
;MKKIELLDSTLRDGAQGEGISFSVNDRLEIVRVLDELGIPIIEAGNPTSNPRELEFFEKASRLWLKNSRLCAFGSTRRKGERVEEDAACAALLKAGTPCVSIVGKSRKIQVEGVLQTSLEENLSMIEETCRFFKSHGKYVVFDAEHFFDGMSDNDGYALESLRAALRGGADCLALCDTNGGSFPDYIEKITGDVVKAFPGTDIGIHTHNDSDMACAGALMAVRAGAKQVQGTFIGFGERCGNASLTSIIPNLQIKSDYECIPQENLKNLTSSAIKIASIANVTLHRDVPFVGRSAFAHKAGMHADGVLKFSESFEHIDPESVGNRRRFLLSEVTGKAAVLKKIQKLYPDFDKDSPQVAELLDILKQKEYEGYQYEGADSSFELIVHRLVRKYKPFFDLISYKVLDELPYDNDHSATATIKLSVDGRVRIAASDGDGPVNALDRALREALEVFYPCLRKLRLIDYKVRVMEPKDATAASVRVLITSSDGEDIWTTVGVSQDVINASWIALVDSIEHKLVSMGENLHREIYEIL
;
A
#
# COMPACT_ATOMS: atom_id res chain seq x y z
N MET A 1 -21.20 -8.17 16.60
CA MET A 1 -19.90 -8.61 16.05
C MET A 1 -18.89 -8.76 17.18
N LYS A 2 -18.02 -9.76 17.13
CA LYS A 2 -16.91 -9.93 18.08
C LYS A 2 -15.78 -8.98 17.69
N LYS A 3 -15.18 -8.27 18.66
CA LYS A 3 -14.07 -7.36 18.37
C LYS A 3 -12.76 -8.13 18.24
N ILE A 4 -11.97 -7.79 17.21
CA ILE A 4 -10.58 -8.19 17.03
C ILE A 4 -9.71 -6.93 17.08
N GLU A 5 -8.77 -6.91 17.99
CA GLU A 5 -7.82 -5.82 18.10
C GLU A 5 -6.72 -5.98 17.05
N LEU A 6 -6.49 -4.95 16.25
CA LEU A 6 -5.39 -4.94 15.27
C LEU A 6 -4.17 -4.23 15.88
N LEU A 7 -3.00 -4.81 15.66
CA LEU A 7 -1.72 -4.15 15.89
C LEU A 7 -1.02 -4.00 14.53
N ASP A 8 -0.91 -2.75 14.06
CA ASP A 8 -0.17 -2.45 12.84
C ASP A 8 1.31 -2.25 13.16
N SER A 9 2.17 -3.05 12.55
CA SER A 9 3.63 -2.99 12.69
C SER A 9 4.34 -2.44 11.44
N THR A 10 3.64 -1.70 10.58
CA THR A 10 4.20 -1.12 9.34
C THR A 10 5.44 -0.27 9.63
N LEU A 11 5.44 0.49 10.72
CA LEU A 11 6.52 1.39 11.10
C LEU A 11 7.67 0.71 11.86
N ARG A 12 7.51 -0.54 12.31
CA ARG A 12 8.57 -1.30 12.97
C ARG A 12 9.02 -2.48 12.11
N ASP A 13 8.22 -3.55 12.00
CA ASP A 13 8.55 -4.75 11.22
C ASP A 13 8.50 -4.45 9.70
N GLY A 14 7.49 -3.70 9.29
CA GLY A 14 7.37 -3.25 7.91
C GLY A 14 8.55 -2.41 7.43
N ALA A 15 9.13 -1.59 8.32
CA ALA A 15 10.32 -0.79 8.01
C ALA A 15 11.61 -1.60 7.86
N GLN A 16 11.60 -2.90 8.21
CA GLN A 16 12.71 -3.83 7.99
C GLN A 16 12.68 -4.47 6.59
N GLY A 17 11.63 -4.19 5.80
CA GLY A 17 11.53 -4.66 4.41
C GLY A 17 12.61 -4.04 3.52
N GLU A 18 13.14 -4.85 2.59
CA GLU A 18 14.12 -4.37 1.61
C GLU A 18 13.56 -3.18 0.80
N GLY A 19 14.32 -2.10 0.70
CA GLY A 19 13.94 -0.88 -0.01
C GLY A 19 12.95 0.02 0.73
N ILE A 20 12.52 -0.32 1.95
CA ILE A 20 11.64 0.51 2.78
C ILE A 20 12.46 1.37 3.73
N SER A 21 12.24 2.69 3.66
CA SER A 21 12.87 3.63 4.59
C SER A 21 11.95 4.81 4.83
N PHE A 22 11.70 5.13 6.09
CA PHE A 22 10.82 6.22 6.48
C PHE A 22 11.58 7.33 7.20
N SER A 23 11.41 8.57 6.77
CA SER A 23 11.78 9.73 7.55
C SER A 23 10.85 9.89 8.77
N VAL A 24 11.23 10.75 9.72
CA VAL A 24 10.36 11.06 10.87
C VAL A 24 9.00 11.61 10.40
N ASN A 25 8.97 12.44 9.37
CA ASN A 25 7.74 13.02 8.84
C ASN A 25 6.86 11.97 8.16
N ASP A 26 7.45 11.05 7.38
CA ASP A 26 6.74 9.94 6.76
C ASP A 26 6.03 9.08 7.80
N ARG A 27 6.73 8.77 8.89
CA ARG A 27 6.18 7.97 10.00
C ARG A 27 5.03 8.68 10.70
N LEU A 28 5.13 9.99 10.93
CA LEU A 28 4.04 10.79 11.51
C LEU A 28 2.83 10.84 10.56
N GLU A 29 3.05 10.87 9.26
CA GLU A 29 1.98 10.83 8.28
C GLU A 29 1.30 9.46 8.21
N ILE A 30 2.06 8.36 8.21
CA ILE A 30 1.52 6.99 8.28
C ILE A 30 0.70 6.80 9.56
N VAL A 31 1.18 7.28 10.72
CA VAL A 31 0.41 7.24 11.98
C VAL A 31 -0.96 7.90 11.81
N ARG A 32 -1.04 9.08 11.16
CA ARG A 32 -2.32 9.76 10.93
C ARG A 32 -3.24 8.95 10.02
N VAL A 33 -2.71 8.37 8.94
CA VAL A 33 -3.49 7.53 8.02
C VAL A 33 -4.08 6.32 8.74
N LEU A 34 -3.29 5.66 9.57
CA LEU A 34 -3.73 4.49 10.34
C LEU A 34 -4.74 4.86 11.43
N ASP A 35 -4.56 6.01 12.10
CA ASP A 35 -5.51 6.53 13.08
C ASP A 35 -6.84 6.92 12.44
N GLU A 36 -6.82 7.62 11.31
CA GLU A 36 -8.02 7.97 10.53
C GLU A 36 -8.79 6.73 10.06
N LEU A 37 -8.07 5.67 9.68
CA LEU A 37 -8.69 4.39 9.32
C LEU A 37 -9.30 3.68 10.53
N GLY A 38 -8.78 3.92 11.73
CA GLY A 38 -9.28 3.34 12.97
C GLY A 38 -8.50 2.12 13.46
N ILE A 39 -7.22 2.00 13.11
CA ILE A 39 -6.34 0.95 13.65
C ILE A 39 -6.11 1.20 15.15
N PRO A 40 -6.43 0.24 16.03
CA PRO A 40 -6.40 0.49 17.47
C PRO A 40 -4.99 0.58 18.08
N ILE A 41 -4.01 -0.20 17.57
CA ILE A 41 -2.63 -0.14 18.04
C ILE A 41 -1.68 0.05 16.85
N ILE A 42 -0.77 1.02 16.95
CA ILE A 42 0.29 1.28 15.98
C ILE A 42 1.64 1.05 16.66
N GLU A 43 2.31 -0.04 16.30
CA GLU A 43 3.68 -0.34 16.73
C GLU A 43 4.65 0.50 15.92
N ALA A 44 5.11 1.57 16.56
CA ALA A 44 5.66 2.70 15.85
C ALA A 44 7.21 2.68 15.76
N GLY A 45 7.88 1.66 16.28
CA GLY A 45 9.32 1.46 16.16
C GLY A 45 10.01 1.05 17.45
N ASN A 46 11.34 0.92 17.40
CA ASN A 46 12.20 0.55 18.52
C ASN A 46 13.04 1.76 18.98
N PRO A 47 12.71 2.40 20.11
CA PRO A 47 13.39 3.60 20.60
C PRO A 47 14.87 3.39 20.96
N THR A 48 15.35 2.14 20.99
CA THR A 48 16.76 1.83 21.28
C THR A 48 17.65 1.76 20.05
N SER A 49 17.08 1.70 18.84
CA SER A 49 17.84 1.41 17.63
C SER A 49 18.70 2.59 17.16
N ASN A 50 18.21 3.82 17.29
CA ASN A 50 18.97 5.03 16.94
C ASN A 50 18.30 6.31 17.51
N PRO A 51 19.01 7.46 17.55
CA PRO A 51 18.48 8.73 18.07
C PRO A 51 17.23 9.25 17.34
N ARG A 52 17.05 8.95 16.04
CA ARG A 52 15.87 9.37 15.26
C ARG A 52 14.59 8.71 15.75
N GLU A 53 14.70 7.51 16.33
CA GLU A 53 13.56 6.83 16.93
C GLU A 53 13.00 7.62 18.11
N LEU A 54 13.85 8.08 19.03
CA LEU A 54 13.40 8.90 20.16
C LEU A 54 12.81 10.25 19.69
N GLU A 55 13.41 10.89 18.69
CA GLU A 55 12.86 12.11 18.07
C GLU A 55 11.46 11.86 17.50
N PHE A 56 11.25 10.72 16.83
CA PHE A 56 9.94 10.35 16.33
C PHE A 56 8.92 10.22 17.47
N PHE A 57 9.24 9.46 18.53
CA PHE A 57 8.33 9.28 19.67
C PHE A 57 8.01 10.61 20.38
N GLU A 58 8.99 11.49 20.53
CA GLU A 58 8.77 12.83 21.08
C GLU A 58 7.78 13.65 20.23
N LYS A 59 7.93 13.64 18.90
CA LYS A 59 7.00 14.33 18.01
C LYS A 59 5.63 13.66 17.97
N ALA A 60 5.61 12.34 17.94
CA ALA A 60 4.38 11.54 17.89
C ALA A 60 3.54 11.69 19.17
N SER A 61 4.15 11.90 20.33
CA SER A 61 3.43 12.14 21.60
C SER A 61 2.58 13.42 21.58
N ARG A 62 2.84 14.33 20.65
CA ARG A 62 2.09 15.58 20.46
C ARG A 62 0.91 15.43 19.48
N LEU A 63 0.78 14.28 18.82
CA LEU A 63 -0.34 14.00 17.95
C LEU A 63 -1.60 13.73 18.79
N TRP A 64 -2.69 14.35 18.37
CA TRP A 64 -4.00 13.98 18.90
C TRP A 64 -4.53 12.82 18.07
N LEU A 65 -4.47 11.60 18.60
CA LEU A 65 -4.97 10.38 17.96
C LEU A 65 -6.37 10.09 18.50
N LYS A 66 -7.30 9.86 17.57
CA LYS A 66 -8.71 9.62 17.89
C LYS A 66 -9.00 8.16 18.20
N ASN A 67 -8.37 7.26 17.45
CA ASN A 67 -8.70 5.83 17.46
C ASN A 67 -7.53 4.97 17.92
N SER A 68 -6.30 5.45 17.74
CA SER A 68 -5.09 4.67 17.91
C SER A 68 -4.36 4.97 19.21
N ARG A 69 -3.69 3.97 19.75
CA ARG A 69 -2.63 4.13 20.75
C ARG A 69 -1.29 3.71 20.16
N LEU A 70 -0.23 4.49 20.41
CA LEU A 70 1.11 4.14 20.00
C LEU A 70 1.68 3.05 20.89
N CYS A 71 2.42 2.12 20.27
CA CYS A 71 3.16 1.05 20.92
C CYS A 71 4.65 1.19 20.59
N ALA A 72 5.52 1.09 21.59
CA ALA A 72 6.96 1.00 21.39
C ALA A 72 7.39 -0.47 21.51
N PHE A 73 8.23 -0.91 20.58
CA PHE A 73 8.75 -2.27 20.53
C PHE A 73 10.14 -2.37 21.17
N GLY A 74 10.40 -3.46 21.87
CA GLY A 74 11.72 -3.79 22.39
C GLY A 74 11.83 -5.25 22.81
N SER A 75 13.03 -5.65 23.22
CA SER A 75 13.30 -6.98 23.77
C SER A 75 13.15 -7.02 25.29
N THR A 76 13.15 -8.23 25.84
CA THR A 76 13.38 -8.43 27.28
C THR A 76 14.68 -7.80 27.72
N ARG A 77 14.85 -7.56 29.06
CA ARG A 77 16.11 -7.12 29.63
C ARG A 77 17.27 -8.03 29.20
N ARG A 78 18.48 -7.54 29.28
CA ARG A 78 19.68 -8.34 29.02
C ARG A 78 19.91 -9.38 30.12
N LYS A 79 20.52 -10.50 29.72
CA LYS A 79 20.92 -11.54 30.67
C LYS A 79 21.87 -11.00 31.75
N GLY A 80 21.61 -11.35 33.01
CA GLY A 80 22.43 -10.96 34.13
C GLY A 80 22.31 -9.49 34.57
N GLU A 81 21.52 -8.67 33.91
CA GLU A 81 21.24 -7.28 34.31
C GLU A 81 19.89 -7.19 35.04
N ARG A 82 19.76 -6.22 35.95
CA ARG A 82 18.43 -5.89 36.52
C ARG A 82 17.64 -5.07 35.52
N VAL A 83 16.32 -5.28 35.46
CA VAL A 83 15.45 -4.59 34.51
C VAL A 83 15.46 -3.06 34.67
N GLU A 84 15.61 -2.58 35.91
CA GLU A 84 15.67 -1.14 36.22
C GLU A 84 16.99 -0.49 35.75
N GLU A 85 18.03 -1.27 35.52
CA GLU A 85 19.36 -0.83 35.10
C GLU A 85 19.55 -1.04 33.59
N ASP A 86 18.66 -1.80 32.94
CA ASP A 86 18.74 -2.09 31.51
C ASP A 86 18.43 -0.85 30.66
N ALA A 87 19.42 -0.43 29.87
CA ALA A 87 19.33 0.78 29.04
C ALA A 87 18.21 0.69 27.95
N ALA A 88 17.92 -0.51 27.46
CA ALA A 88 16.87 -0.71 26.47
C ALA A 88 15.47 -0.55 27.09
N CYS A 89 15.27 -1.14 28.29
CA CYS A 89 14.02 -0.98 29.04
C CYS A 89 13.81 0.50 29.45
N ALA A 90 14.89 1.20 29.86
CA ALA A 90 14.82 2.62 30.15
C ALA A 90 14.44 3.48 28.93
N ALA A 91 14.99 3.17 27.75
CA ALA A 91 14.65 3.87 26.49
C ALA A 91 13.19 3.62 26.08
N LEU A 92 12.70 2.39 26.20
CA LEU A 92 11.29 2.04 25.98
C LEU A 92 10.36 2.84 26.89
N LEU A 93 10.69 2.95 28.18
CA LEU A 93 9.90 3.73 29.11
C LEU A 93 9.91 5.23 28.75
N LYS A 94 11.07 5.75 28.32
CA LYS A 94 11.26 7.14 27.88
C LYS A 94 10.46 7.49 26.62
N ALA A 95 10.17 6.51 25.75
CA ALA A 95 9.33 6.72 24.57
C ALA A 95 7.92 7.22 24.94
N GLY A 96 7.47 6.99 26.18
CA GLY A 96 6.23 7.58 26.71
C GLY A 96 4.94 6.96 26.18
N THR A 97 5.02 5.89 25.38
CA THR A 97 3.84 5.24 24.78
C THR A 97 2.95 4.56 25.81
N PRO A 98 1.61 4.52 25.62
CA PRO A 98 0.71 3.81 26.52
C PRO A 98 0.80 2.27 26.39
N CYS A 99 1.35 1.78 25.28
CA CYS A 99 1.54 0.37 24.97
C CYS A 99 3.03 0.06 24.74
N VAL A 100 3.46 -1.13 25.11
CA VAL A 100 4.76 -1.70 24.77
C VAL A 100 4.58 -3.13 24.26
N SER A 101 5.35 -3.49 23.25
CA SER A 101 5.47 -4.84 22.72
C SER A 101 6.86 -5.37 23.05
N ILE A 102 6.92 -6.49 23.75
CA ILE A 102 8.16 -7.06 24.29
C ILE A 102 8.38 -8.42 23.65
N VAL A 103 9.42 -8.52 22.81
CA VAL A 103 9.81 -9.79 22.20
C VAL A 103 10.68 -10.61 23.17
N GLY A 104 10.34 -11.89 23.33
CA GLY A 104 11.12 -12.86 24.11
C GLY A 104 11.19 -14.22 23.41
N LYS A 105 12.28 -14.96 23.64
CA LYS A 105 12.53 -16.23 22.98
C LYS A 105 11.65 -17.34 23.55
N SER A 106 10.91 -18.03 22.69
CA SER A 106 10.00 -19.13 23.05
C SER A 106 10.46 -20.49 22.53
N ARG A 107 11.65 -20.59 21.95
CA ARG A 107 12.26 -21.82 21.46
C ARG A 107 13.64 -22.04 22.11
N LYS A 108 13.93 -23.25 22.63
CA LYS A 108 15.18 -23.57 23.35
C LYS A 108 16.44 -23.24 22.55
N ILE A 109 16.49 -23.65 21.28
CA ILE A 109 17.65 -23.37 20.42
C ILE A 109 17.95 -21.87 20.29
N GLN A 110 16.95 -21.02 20.35
CA GLN A 110 17.11 -19.57 20.33
C GLN A 110 17.67 -19.05 21.66
N VAL A 111 17.28 -19.65 22.77
CA VAL A 111 17.77 -19.26 24.09
C VAL A 111 19.24 -19.71 24.27
N GLU A 112 19.51 -20.99 24.06
CA GLU A 112 20.83 -21.58 24.29
C GLU A 112 21.85 -21.19 23.21
N GLY A 113 21.44 -21.19 21.93
CA GLY A 113 22.31 -20.94 20.79
C GLY A 113 22.50 -19.46 20.45
N VAL A 114 21.42 -18.66 20.49
CA VAL A 114 21.46 -17.25 20.08
C VAL A 114 21.67 -16.32 21.27
N LEU A 115 20.84 -16.41 22.32
CA LEU A 115 21.02 -15.60 23.54
C LEU A 115 22.21 -16.10 24.40
N GLN A 116 22.59 -17.36 24.22
CA GLN A 116 23.65 -18.01 25.00
C GLN A 116 23.43 -17.86 26.53
N THR A 117 22.22 -18.22 26.96
CA THR A 117 21.79 -18.17 28.34
C THR A 117 21.01 -19.42 28.73
N SER A 118 20.72 -19.59 30.06
CA SER A 118 19.88 -20.70 30.49
C SER A 118 18.40 -20.46 30.21
N LEU A 119 17.63 -21.53 30.19
CA LEU A 119 16.18 -21.48 29.97
C LEU A 119 15.49 -20.73 31.12
N GLU A 120 15.97 -20.96 32.37
CA GLU A 120 15.47 -20.30 33.59
C GLU A 120 15.72 -18.79 33.54
N GLU A 121 16.92 -18.38 33.12
CA GLU A 121 17.24 -16.96 32.99
C GLU A 121 16.36 -16.29 31.94
N ASN A 122 16.14 -16.93 30.79
CA ASN A 122 15.24 -16.36 29.77
C ASN A 122 13.82 -16.20 30.31
N LEU A 123 13.29 -17.18 31.06
CA LEU A 123 11.98 -17.06 31.69
C LEU A 123 11.94 -15.91 32.73
N SER A 124 13.00 -15.73 33.53
CA SER A 124 13.12 -14.58 34.43
C SER A 124 13.17 -13.25 33.69
N MET A 125 13.93 -13.17 32.57
CA MET A 125 14.00 -11.99 31.72
C MET A 125 12.59 -11.61 31.19
N ILE A 126 11.82 -12.57 30.75
CA ILE A 126 10.44 -12.36 30.26
C ILE A 126 9.55 -11.85 31.39
N GLU A 127 9.50 -12.56 32.51
CA GLU A 127 8.64 -12.25 33.65
C GLU A 127 8.94 -10.88 34.24
N GLU A 128 10.22 -10.59 34.49
CA GLU A 128 10.67 -9.34 35.09
C GLU A 128 10.43 -8.14 34.19
N THR A 129 10.68 -8.28 32.87
CA THR A 129 10.45 -7.19 31.93
C THR A 129 8.96 -6.88 31.79
N CYS A 130 8.09 -7.88 31.63
CA CYS A 130 6.64 -7.67 31.61
C CYS A 130 6.15 -6.99 32.90
N ARG A 131 6.61 -7.47 34.07
CA ARG A 131 6.24 -6.90 35.37
C ARG A 131 6.70 -5.45 35.48
N PHE A 132 7.90 -5.13 35.04
CA PHE A 132 8.44 -3.78 35.05
C PHE A 132 7.51 -2.81 34.27
N PHE A 133 7.15 -3.11 33.02
CA PHE A 133 6.28 -2.23 32.26
C PHE A 133 4.85 -2.18 32.80
N LYS A 134 4.34 -3.29 33.34
CA LYS A 134 3.04 -3.28 34.03
C LYS A 134 3.03 -2.39 35.26
N SER A 135 4.10 -2.40 36.08
CA SER A 135 4.21 -1.52 37.24
C SER A 135 4.24 -0.03 36.88
N HIS A 136 4.65 0.29 35.64
CA HIS A 136 4.61 1.64 35.07
C HIS A 136 3.30 1.96 34.32
N GLY A 137 2.25 1.15 34.49
CA GLY A 137 0.92 1.38 33.93
C GLY A 137 0.81 1.16 32.42
N LYS A 138 1.75 0.45 31.80
CA LYS A 138 1.70 0.16 30.36
C LYS A 138 0.77 -1.01 30.05
N TYR A 139 0.15 -0.98 28.87
CA TYR A 139 -0.42 -2.16 28.25
C TYR A 139 0.74 -2.95 27.64
N VAL A 140 0.87 -4.22 28.01
CA VAL A 140 2.02 -5.05 27.65
C VAL A 140 1.57 -6.16 26.71
N VAL A 141 2.08 -6.15 25.49
CA VAL A 141 2.00 -7.26 24.54
C VAL A 141 3.31 -8.05 24.66
N PHE A 142 3.22 -9.35 24.86
CA PHE A 142 4.37 -10.24 24.83
C PHE A 142 4.39 -11.00 23.50
N ASP A 143 5.40 -10.74 22.68
CA ASP A 143 5.63 -11.42 21.41
C ASP A 143 6.50 -12.66 21.65
N ALA A 144 5.86 -13.83 21.61
CA ALA A 144 6.50 -15.13 21.81
C ALA A 144 7.24 -15.56 20.53
N GLU A 145 8.47 -15.08 20.34
CA GLU A 145 9.25 -15.30 19.12
C GLU A 145 9.58 -16.78 18.90
N HIS A 146 9.40 -17.26 17.67
CA HIS A 146 9.52 -18.69 17.28
C HIS A 146 8.57 -19.63 18.05
N PHE A 147 7.38 -19.13 18.42
CA PHE A 147 6.46 -19.93 19.22
C PHE A 147 6.02 -21.23 18.54
N PHE A 148 5.62 -21.16 17.29
CA PHE A 148 5.14 -22.35 16.55
C PHE A 148 6.27 -23.36 16.31
N ASP A 149 7.50 -22.91 16.05
CA ASP A 149 8.67 -23.78 16.00
C ASP A 149 8.93 -24.45 17.35
N GLY A 150 8.85 -23.68 18.45
CA GLY A 150 9.03 -24.22 19.81
C GLY A 150 7.96 -25.26 20.17
N MET A 151 6.71 -25.04 19.73
CA MET A 151 5.66 -26.04 19.90
C MET A 151 5.92 -27.32 19.07
N SER A 152 6.52 -27.17 17.88
CA SER A 152 6.93 -28.32 17.05
C SER A 152 8.03 -29.15 17.67
N ASP A 153 8.92 -28.53 18.45
CA ASP A 153 9.99 -29.21 19.19
C ASP A 153 9.42 -30.10 20.33
N ASN A 154 8.13 -29.94 20.67
CA ASN A 154 7.33 -30.73 21.62
C ASN A 154 7.95 -30.90 23.02
N ASP A 155 8.67 -29.89 23.50
CA ASP A 155 9.38 -29.93 24.78
C ASP A 155 8.69 -29.11 25.90
N GLY A 156 7.58 -28.46 25.59
CA GLY A 156 6.78 -27.66 26.54
C GLY A 156 7.35 -26.28 26.88
N TYR A 157 8.56 -25.94 26.45
CA TYR A 157 9.20 -24.68 26.80
C TYR A 157 8.49 -23.44 26.23
N ALA A 158 7.93 -23.55 25.03
CA ALA A 158 7.15 -22.47 24.43
C ALA A 158 5.96 -22.05 25.32
N LEU A 159 5.29 -22.99 25.96
CA LEU A 159 4.20 -22.70 26.92
C LEU A 159 4.73 -22.07 28.22
N GLU A 160 5.92 -22.46 28.69
CA GLU A 160 6.53 -21.85 29.86
C GLU A 160 6.88 -20.36 29.62
N SER A 161 7.31 -19.99 28.40
CA SER A 161 7.54 -18.58 28.07
C SER A 161 6.25 -17.75 28.18
N LEU A 162 5.10 -18.29 27.73
CA LEU A 162 3.80 -17.63 27.91
C LEU A 162 3.41 -17.53 29.38
N ARG A 163 3.64 -18.58 30.18
CA ARG A 163 3.39 -18.55 31.62
C ARG A 163 4.24 -17.50 32.33
N ALA A 164 5.52 -17.34 31.94
CA ALA A 164 6.40 -16.33 32.50
C ALA A 164 5.89 -14.91 32.18
N ALA A 165 5.50 -14.66 30.93
CA ALA A 165 4.91 -13.37 30.53
C ALA A 165 3.61 -13.05 31.31
N LEU A 166 2.75 -14.05 31.48
CA LEU A 166 1.50 -13.90 32.22
C LEU A 166 1.74 -13.63 33.72
N ARG A 167 2.73 -14.32 34.35
CA ARG A 167 3.14 -14.00 35.73
C ARG A 167 3.73 -12.59 35.86
N GLY A 168 4.36 -12.09 34.79
CA GLY A 168 4.78 -10.70 34.66
C GLY A 168 3.63 -9.71 34.45
N GLY A 169 2.43 -10.20 34.18
CA GLY A 169 1.22 -9.37 33.99
C GLY A 169 1.04 -8.88 32.55
N ALA A 170 1.57 -9.56 31.54
CA ALA A 170 1.27 -9.27 30.16
C ALA A 170 -0.23 -9.30 29.87
N ASP A 171 -0.74 -8.32 29.10
CA ASP A 171 -2.16 -8.18 28.77
C ASP A 171 -2.53 -9.03 27.55
N CYS A 172 -1.60 -9.20 26.61
CA CYS A 172 -1.78 -10.01 25.42
C CYS A 172 -0.53 -10.90 25.20
N LEU A 173 -0.78 -12.17 24.83
CA LEU A 173 0.27 -13.13 24.48
C LEU A 173 0.21 -13.39 22.97
N ALA A 174 1.09 -12.77 22.20
CA ALA A 174 1.13 -12.92 20.74
C ALA A 174 2.00 -14.10 20.32
N LEU A 175 1.39 -15.06 19.62
CA LEU A 175 2.06 -16.26 19.11
C LEU A 175 2.70 -15.93 17.77
N CYS A 176 4.05 -16.03 17.67
CA CYS A 176 4.77 -15.62 16.47
C CYS A 176 5.16 -16.84 15.61
N ASP A 177 4.70 -16.84 14.36
CA ASP A 177 5.25 -17.67 13.29
C ASP A 177 6.40 -16.91 12.61
N THR A 178 7.53 -16.82 13.35
CA THR A 178 8.68 -15.97 13.00
C THR A 178 9.34 -16.38 11.69
N ASN A 179 9.37 -17.68 11.38
CA ASN A 179 9.91 -18.20 10.12
C ASN A 179 8.90 -18.21 8.97
N GLY A 180 7.62 -17.91 9.23
CA GLY A 180 6.56 -17.92 8.22
C GLY A 180 6.34 -19.27 7.55
N GLY A 181 6.67 -20.36 8.23
CA GLY A 181 6.63 -21.72 7.70
C GLY A 181 5.48 -22.59 8.20
N SER A 182 4.68 -22.11 9.12
CA SER A 182 3.59 -22.89 9.72
C SER A 182 2.36 -22.94 8.81
N PHE A 183 1.81 -24.14 8.62
CA PHE A 183 0.56 -24.32 7.89
C PHE A 183 -0.64 -23.74 8.69
N PRO A 184 -1.66 -23.20 8.01
CA PRO A 184 -2.80 -22.58 8.69
C PRO A 184 -3.57 -23.51 9.64
N ASP A 185 -3.71 -24.78 9.33
CA ASP A 185 -4.33 -25.80 10.19
C ASP A 185 -3.52 -26.08 11.46
N TYR A 186 -2.17 -26.07 11.35
CA TYR A 186 -1.30 -26.15 12.50
C TYR A 186 -1.42 -24.92 13.40
N ILE A 187 -1.46 -23.72 12.81
CA ILE A 187 -1.69 -22.46 13.54
C ILE A 187 -3.04 -22.51 14.26
N GLU A 188 -4.12 -22.93 13.58
CA GLU A 188 -5.45 -23.07 14.17
C GLU A 188 -5.43 -23.98 15.40
N LYS A 189 -4.86 -25.19 15.23
CA LYS A 189 -4.76 -26.18 16.29
C LYS A 189 -4.00 -25.65 17.50
N ILE A 190 -2.79 -25.16 17.30
CA ILE A 190 -1.92 -24.68 18.38
C ILE A 190 -2.53 -23.46 19.08
N THR A 191 -3.08 -22.51 18.32
CA THR A 191 -3.77 -21.34 18.91
C THR A 191 -4.96 -21.78 19.76
N GLY A 192 -5.76 -22.73 19.26
CA GLY A 192 -6.90 -23.28 20.02
C GLY A 192 -6.49 -23.99 21.30
N ASP A 193 -5.37 -24.70 21.30
CA ASP A 193 -4.80 -25.35 22.48
C ASP A 193 -4.29 -24.31 23.50
N VAL A 194 -3.63 -23.23 23.02
CA VAL A 194 -3.17 -22.12 23.87
C VAL A 194 -4.38 -21.37 24.47
N VAL A 195 -5.39 -21.05 23.71
CA VAL A 195 -6.62 -20.38 24.23
C VAL A 195 -7.26 -21.18 25.35
N LYS A 196 -7.30 -22.51 25.24
CA LYS A 196 -7.81 -23.39 26.30
C LYS A 196 -6.88 -23.43 27.52
N ALA A 197 -5.55 -23.41 27.31
CA ALA A 197 -4.58 -23.47 28.38
C ALA A 197 -4.46 -22.15 29.18
N PHE A 198 -4.86 -21.01 28.59
CA PHE A 198 -4.80 -19.68 29.20
C PHE A 198 -6.18 -18.99 29.19
N PRO A 199 -7.17 -19.53 29.93
CA PRO A 199 -8.52 -18.98 29.92
C PRO A 199 -8.55 -17.55 30.49
N GLY A 200 -9.26 -16.66 29.79
CA GLY A 200 -9.39 -15.25 30.19
C GLY A 200 -8.23 -14.35 29.73
N THR A 201 -7.18 -14.89 29.14
CA THR A 201 -6.05 -14.14 28.59
C THR A 201 -6.31 -13.82 27.11
N ASP A 202 -5.93 -12.62 26.68
CA ASP A 202 -6.00 -12.26 25.28
C ASP A 202 -4.82 -12.87 24.51
N ILE A 203 -5.14 -13.70 23.52
CA ILE A 203 -4.15 -14.34 22.64
C ILE A 203 -4.07 -13.54 21.35
N GLY A 204 -2.84 -13.16 20.95
CA GLY A 204 -2.53 -12.53 19.68
C GLY A 204 -1.91 -13.51 18.68
N ILE A 205 -1.84 -13.11 17.44
CA ILE A 205 -1.16 -13.84 16.35
C ILE A 205 -0.31 -12.89 15.54
N HIS A 206 0.94 -13.28 15.26
CA HIS A 206 1.88 -12.59 14.38
C HIS A 206 2.46 -13.60 13.39
N THR A 207 2.26 -13.38 12.08
CA THR A 207 2.69 -14.34 11.05
C THR A 207 3.50 -13.65 9.95
N HIS A 208 4.67 -14.23 9.63
CA HIS A 208 5.44 -13.89 8.44
C HIS A 208 4.95 -14.66 7.20
N ASN A 209 5.24 -14.12 6.00
CA ASN A 209 4.62 -14.57 4.75
C ASN A 209 5.55 -15.43 3.87
N ASP A 210 6.58 -16.07 4.44
CA ASP A 210 7.59 -16.81 3.71
C ASP A 210 7.02 -17.99 2.90
N SER A 211 5.91 -18.57 3.35
CA SER A 211 5.18 -19.63 2.66
C SER A 211 3.92 -19.13 1.94
N ASP A 212 3.74 -17.81 1.80
CA ASP A 212 2.55 -17.17 1.23
C ASP A 212 1.23 -17.51 1.95
N MET A 213 1.31 -17.84 3.25
CA MET A 213 0.17 -18.27 4.06
C MET A 213 -0.11 -17.40 5.29
N ALA A 214 0.60 -16.28 5.46
CA ALA A 214 0.48 -15.45 6.66
C ALA A 214 -0.96 -15.00 6.93
N CYS A 215 -1.66 -14.46 5.93
CA CYS A 215 -3.05 -14.04 6.09
C CYS A 215 -3.98 -15.21 6.43
N ALA A 216 -3.80 -16.36 5.77
CA ALA A 216 -4.59 -17.55 6.06
C ALA A 216 -4.36 -18.05 7.49
N GLY A 217 -3.08 -18.12 7.91
CA GLY A 217 -2.71 -18.48 9.27
C GLY A 217 -3.32 -17.56 10.33
N ALA A 218 -3.23 -16.24 10.13
CA ALA A 218 -3.81 -15.26 11.04
C ALA A 218 -5.34 -15.39 11.15
N LEU A 219 -6.05 -15.61 10.02
CA LEU A 219 -7.50 -15.83 10.02
C LEU A 219 -7.89 -17.12 10.74
N MET A 220 -7.12 -18.19 10.59
CA MET A 220 -7.35 -19.45 11.27
C MET A 220 -7.10 -19.33 12.78
N ALA A 221 -6.08 -18.54 13.20
CA ALA A 221 -5.87 -18.22 14.60
C ALA A 221 -7.07 -17.48 15.22
N VAL A 222 -7.66 -16.50 14.50
CA VAL A 222 -8.88 -15.81 14.96
C VAL A 222 -10.04 -16.79 15.12
N ARG A 223 -10.23 -17.73 14.19
CA ARG A 223 -11.24 -18.80 14.31
C ARG A 223 -11.02 -19.66 15.55
N ALA A 224 -9.76 -19.93 15.89
CA ALA A 224 -9.38 -20.70 17.07
C ALA A 224 -9.51 -19.92 18.39
N GLY A 225 -9.78 -18.61 18.34
CA GLY A 225 -10.05 -17.78 19.51
C GLY A 225 -9.02 -16.68 19.80
N ALA A 226 -8.07 -16.44 18.90
CA ALA A 226 -7.21 -15.26 19.00
C ALA A 226 -8.05 -13.97 18.94
N LYS A 227 -7.68 -12.98 19.76
CA LYS A 227 -8.37 -11.71 19.89
C LYS A 227 -7.59 -10.53 19.34
N GLN A 228 -6.29 -10.70 19.08
CA GLN A 228 -5.43 -9.70 18.45
C GLN A 228 -4.77 -10.28 17.20
N VAL A 229 -4.70 -9.48 16.14
CA VAL A 229 -3.94 -9.78 14.93
C VAL A 229 -2.89 -8.71 14.73
N GLN A 230 -1.63 -9.13 14.65
CA GLN A 230 -0.51 -8.28 14.28
C GLN A 230 -0.20 -8.48 12.80
N GLY A 231 0.16 -7.41 12.12
CA GLY A 231 0.54 -7.43 10.71
C GLY A 231 1.01 -6.07 10.24
N THR A 232 1.26 -5.95 8.95
CA THR A 232 1.63 -4.68 8.34
C THR A 232 0.59 -4.28 7.30
N PHE A 233 0.44 -2.97 7.04
CA PHE A 233 -0.74 -2.50 6.31
C PHE A 233 -0.87 -3.11 4.91
N ILE A 234 0.20 -3.14 4.14
CA ILE A 234 0.23 -3.77 2.79
C ILE A 234 1.20 -4.95 2.71
N GLY A 235 1.46 -5.62 3.84
CA GLY A 235 2.30 -6.81 3.90
C GLY A 235 3.81 -6.54 3.92
N PHE A 236 4.25 -5.32 4.20
CA PHE A 236 5.67 -5.00 4.35
C PHE A 236 6.35 -5.83 5.43
N GLY A 237 7.65 -6.05 5.32
CA GLY A 237 8.46 -6.73 6.33
C GLY A 237 9.68 -7.41 5.77
N GLU A 238 10.47 -8.01 6.65
CA GLU A 238 11.62 -8.81 6.25
C GLU A 238 11.25 -9.96 5.33
N ARG A 239 12.17 -10.35 4.47
CA ARG A 239 12.06 -11.49 3.54
C ARG A 239 10.82 -11.36 2.65
N CYS A 240 9.75 -12.15 2.91
CA CYS A 240 8.50 -12.13 2.16
C CYS A 240 7.40 -11.29 2.83
N GLY A 241 7.73 -10.55 3.91
CA GLY A 241 6.81 -9.66 4.60
C GLY A 241 5.96 -10.35 5.68
N ASN A 242 4.90 -9.66 6.09
CA ASN A 242 3.97 -10.03 7.16
C ASN A 242 2.56 -10.30 6.64
N ALA A 243 1.66 -10.74 7.51
CA ALA A 243 0.23 -10.75 7.22
C ALA A 243 -0.23 -9.34 6.83
N SER A 244 -0.82 -9.22 5.64
CA SER A 244 -1.31 -7.94 5.13
C SER A 244 -2.63 -7.55 5.79
N LEU A 245 -2.65 -6.45 6.55
CA LEU A 245 -3.87 -5.95 7.19
C LEU A 245 -4.91 -5.50 6.15
N THR A 246 -4.51 -5.09 4.94
CA THR A 246 -5.45 -4.79 3.85
C THR A 246 -6.22 -6.03 3.37
N SER A 247 -5.71 -7.23 3.64
CA SER A 247 -6.42 -8.50 3.39
C SER A 247 -7.14 -9.02 4.64
N ILE A 248 -6.55 -8.88 5.82
CA ILE A 248 -7.13 -9.35 7.09
C ILE A 248 -8.45 -8.63 7.39
N ILE A 249 -8.45 -7.28 7.34
CA ILE A 249 -9.61 -6.46 7.69
C ILE A 249 -10.87 -6.85 6.90
N PRO A 250 -10.87 -6.86 5.55
CA PRO A 250 -12.08 -7.20 4.82
C PRO A 250 -12.50 -8.67 4.97
N ASN A 251 -11.57 -9.59 5.15
CA ASN A 251 -11.93 -10.99 5.42
C ASN A 251 -12.62 -11.16 6.76
N LEU A 252 -12.17 -10.48 7.80
CA LEU A 252 -12.81 -10.53 9.12
C LEU A 252 -14.13 -9.76 9.13
N GLN A 253 -14.18 -8.58 8.52
CA GLN A 253 -15.29 -7.64 8.72
C GLN A 253 -16.41 -7.80 7.69
N ILE A 254 -16.10 -8.24 6.45
CA ILE A 254 -17.11 -8.46 5.40
C ILE A 254 -17.56 -9.92 5.34
N LYS A 255 -16.61 -10.87 5.49
CA LYS A 255 -16.88 -12.29 5.28
C LYS A 255 -17.12 -13.06 6.57
N SER A 256 -16.98 -12.41 7.73
CA SER A 256 -17.12 -13.02 9.05
C SER A 256 -17.81 -12.04 10.01
N ASP A 257 -18.18 -12.48 11.21
CA ASP A 257 -18.87 -11.67 12.20
C ASP A 257 -17.92 -10.94 13.16
N TYR A 258 -16.82 -10.41 12.66
CA TYR A 258 -15.84 -9.67 13.45
C TYR A 258 -15.82 -8.18 13.09
N GLU A 259 -15.43 -7.37 14.05
CA GLU A 259 -15.18 -5.93 13.89
C GLU A 259 -13.72 -5.62 14.22
N CYS A 260 -13.00 -5.00 13.28
CA CYS A 260 -11.60 -4.65 13.41
C CYS A 260 -11.36 -3.14 13.44
N ILE A 261 -12.10 -2.41 12.60
CA ILE A 261 -12.10 -0.95 12.47
C ILE A 261 -13.54 -0.45 12.39
N PRO A 262 -13.81 0.86 12.60
CA PRO A 262 -15.14 1.42 12.37
C PRO A 262 -15.66 1.10 10.96
N GLN A 263 -16.90 0.60 10.86
CA GLN A 263 -17.48 0.11 9.61
C GLN A 263 -17.50 1.19 8.51
N GLU A 264 -17.73 2.44 8.88
CA GLU A 264 -17.74 3.58 7.97
C GLU A 264 -16.36 3.88 7.35
N ASN A 265 -15.28 3.42 7.98
CA ASN A 265 -13.91 3.65 7.51
C ASN A 265 -13.44 2.57 6.53
N LEU A 266 -14.14 1.44 6.40
CA LEU A 266 -13.73 0.35 5.52
C LEU A 266 -13.60 0.79 4.05
N LYS A 267 -14.45 1.71 3.60
CA LYS A 267 -14.38 2.32 2.27
C LYS A 267 -13.11 3.15 2.01
N ASN A 268 -12.33 3.45 3.04
CA ASN A 268 -11.07 4.18 2.92
C ASN A 268 -9.86 3.24 2.80
N LEU A 269 -10.06 1.91 2.84
CA LEU A 269 -8.97 0.93 2.86
C LEU A 269 -8.05 1.06 1.64
N THR A 270 -8.62 1.19 0.44
CA THR A 270 -7.86 1.31 -0.81
C THR A 270 -7.07 2.63 -0.86
N SER A 271 -7.69 3.76 -0.53
CA SER A 271 -6.98 5.05 -0.53
C SER A 271 -5.88 5.11 0.52
N SER A 272 -6.09 4.51 1.70
CA SER A 272 -5.04 4.38 2.72
C SER A 272 -3.86 3.53 2.24
N ALA A 273 -4.14 2.43 1.51
CA ALA A 273 -3.09 1.58 0.94
C ALA A 273 -2.26 2.34 -0.11
N ILE A 274 -2.90 3.07 -1.00
CA ILE A 274 -2.24 3.91 -2.00
C ILE A 274 -1.37 4.98 -1.32
N LYS A 275 -1.90 5.65 -0.29
CA LYS A 275 -1.20 6.71 0.42
C LYS A 275 0.03 6.18 1.16
N ILE A 276 -0.09 5.07 1.88
CA ILE A 276 1.05 4.44 2.58
C ILE A 276 2.12 3.95 1.58
N ALA A 277 1.71 3.32 0.47
CA ALA A 277 2.64 2.93 -0.59
C ALA A 277 3.39 4.13 -1.18
N SER A 278 2.68 5.24 -1.42
CA SER A 278 3.27 6.50 -1.92
C SER A 278 4.27 7.09 -0.93
N ILE A 279 3.95 7.12 0.37
CA ILE A 279 4.87 7.59 1.42
C ILE A 279 6.12 6.70 1.48
N ALA A 280 5.94 5.38 1.35
CA ALA A 280 7.03 4.41 1.32
C ALA A 280 7.86 4.46 0.02
N ASN A 281 7.47 5.29 -0.95
CA ASN A 281 8.05 5.35 -2.29
C ASN A 281 8.06 3.98 -3.01
N VAL A 282 7.01 3.18 -2.81
CA VAL A 282 6.80 1.91 -3.50
C VAL A 282 5.52 1.94 -4.32
N THR A 283 5.52 1.24 -5.44
CA THR A 283 4.32 1.05 -6.23
C THR A 283 3.45 -0.02 -5.61
N LEU A 284 2.21 0.32 -5.20
CA LEU A 284 1.24 -0.69 -4.80
C LEU A 284 1.00 -1.66 -5.96
N HIS A 285 1.36 -2.93 -5.78
CA HIS A 285 1.24 -3.91 -6.85
C HIS A 285 -0.23 -4.05 -7.27
N ARG A 286 -0.47 -4.18 -8.58
CA ARG A 286 -1.83 -4.11 -9.14
C ARG A 286 -2.74 -5.25 -8.71
N ASP A 287 -2.20 -6.39 -8.35
CA ASP A 287 -2.90 -7.63 -7.97
C ASP A 287 -2.99 -7.85 -6.44
N VAL A 288 -2.59 -6.87 -5.63
CA VAL A 288 -2.80 -6.95 -4.17
C VAL A 288 -4.29 -7.18 -3.89
N PRO A 289 -4.65 -8.22 -3.14
CA PRO A 289 -6.04 -8.51 -2.84
C PRO A 289 -6.78 -7.31 -2.23
N PHE A 290 -8.03 -7.12 -2.61
CA PHE A 290 -8.95 -6.05 -2.20
C PHE A 290 -8.57 -4.64 -2.64
N VAL A 291 -7.32 -4.20 -2.50
CA VAL A 291 -6.90 -2.80 -2.70
C VAL A 291 -6.14 -2.57 -4.00
N GLY A 292 -5.63 -3.62 -4.62
CA GLY A 292 -4.91 -3.52 -5.89
C GLY A 292 -5.82 -3.13 -7.05
N ARG A 293 -5.27 -2.42 -8.02
CA ARG A 293 -6.01 -1.94 -9.20
C ARG A 293 -6.66 -3.05 -10.03
N SER A 294 -6.11 -4.27 -9.99
CA SER A 294 -6.62 -5.43 -10.73
C SER A 294 -7.50 -6.36 -9.88
N ALA A 295 -7.66 -6.10 -8.58
CA ALA A 295 -8.39 -6.98 -7.67
C ALA A 295 -9.85 -7.23 -8.13
N PHE A 296 -10.47 -6.26 -8.83
CA PHE A 296 -11.82 -6.34 -9.39
C PHE A 296 -11.83 -6.01 -10.88
N ALA A 297 -10.83 -6.51 -11.62
CA ALA A 297 -10.72 -6.30 -13.05
C ALA A 297 -11.14 -7.56 -13.83
N HIS A 298 -12.07 -7.40 -14.75
CA HIS A 298 -12.62 -8.48 -15.58
C HIS A 298 -12.20 -8.29 -17.05
N LYS A 299 -11.55 -9.29 -17.63
CA LYS A 299 -11.06 -9.28 -19.02
C LYS A 299 -11.93 -10.14 -19.95
N ALA A 300 -12.34 -11.31 -19.51
CA ALA A 300 -13.11 -12.25 -20.32
C ALA A 300 -14.54 -11.73 -20.55
N GLY A 301 -15.00 -11.77 -21.79
CA GLY A 301 -16.33 -11.29 -22.18
C GLY A 301 -17.47 -11.96 -21.40
N MET A 302 -17.37 -13.27 -21.14
CA MET A 302 -18.36 -14.02 -20.33
C MET A 302 -18.36 -13.59 -18.87
N HIS A 303 -17.20 -13.35 -18.25
CA HIS A 303 -17.09 -12.85 -16.88
C HIS A 303 -17.65 -11.42 -16.78
N ALA A 304 -17.28 -10.56 -17.72
CA ALA A 304 -17.80 -9.19 -17.78
C ALA A 304 -19.33 -9.15 -17.92
N ASP A 305 -19.88 -9.98 -18.81
CA ASP A 305 -21.34 -10.10 -18.99
C ASP A 305 -22.04 -10.66 -17.74
N GLY A 306 -21.44 -11.67 -17.10
CA GLY A 306 -21.94 -12.24 -15.85
C GLY A 306 -22.00 -11.20 -14.72
N VAL A 307 -20.89 -10.51 -14.45
CA VAL A 307 -20.82 -9.46 -13.43
C VAL A 307 -21.80 -8.32 -13.67
N LEU A 308 -22.01 -7.95 -14.95
CA LEU A 308 -22.95 -6.88 -15.31
C LEU A 308 -24.42 -7.27 -15.11
N LYS A 309 -24.74 -8.56 -15.21
CA LYS A 309 -26.06 -9.10 -14.92
C LYS A 309 -26.25 -9.33 -13.43
N PHE A 310 -25.22 -9.85 -12.78
CA PHE A 310 -25.25 -10.22 -11.39
C PHE A 310 -23.80 -10.23 -10.84
N SER A 311 -23.44 -9.21 -10.05
CA SER A 311 -22.06 -8.97 -9.60
C SER A 311 -21.48 -10.15 -8.81
N GLU A 312 -22.26 -10.78 -7.95
CA GLU A 312 -21.85 -11.93 -7.12
C GLU A 312 -21.44 -13.18 -7.95
N SER A 313 -21.73 -13.18 -9.29
CA SER A 313 -21.36 -14.30 -10.15
C SER A 313 -19.84 -14.48 -10.29
N PHE A 314 -19.06 -13.40 -10.17
CA PHE A 314 -17.59 -13.41 -10.31
C PHE A 314 -16.88 -12.46 -9.34
N GLU A 315 -17.60 -11.82 -8.41
CA GLU A 315 -17.02 -10.98 -7.37
C GLU A 315 -17.42 -11.52 -5.99
N HIS A 316 -16.43 -11.67 -5.14
CA HIS A 316 -16.64 -12.23 -3.80
C HIS A 316 -17.10 -11.18 -2.77
N ILE A 317 -16.98 -9.89 -3.09
CA ILE A 317 -17.50 -8.73 -2.34
C ILE A 317 -17.80 -7.60 -3.34
N ASP A 318 -18.56 -6.59 -2.90
CA ASP A 318 -18.68 -5.33 -3.64
C ASP A 318 -17.36 -4.54 -3.51
N PRO A 319 -16.70 -4.17 -4.62
CA PRO A 319 -15.47 -3.37 -4.61
C PRO A 319 -15.58 -2.06 -3.83
N GLU A 320 -16.73 -1.38 -3.89
CA GLU A 320 -16.95 -0.08 -3.24
C GLU A 320 -16.90 -0.19 -1.72
N SER A 321 -17.18 -1.38 -1.16
CA SER A 321 -17.11 -1.63 0.28
C SER A 321 -15.71 -1.41 0.86
N VAL A 322 -14.66 -1.57 0.05
CA VAL A 322 -13.24 -1.35 0.40
C VAL A 322 -12.64 -0.12 -0.31
N GLY A 323 -13.48 0.71 -0.94
CA GLY A 323 -13.07 1.91 -1.68
C GLY A 323 -12.36 1.61 -2.99
N ASN A 324 -12.50 0.39 -3.53
CA ASN A 324 -11.99 0.02 -4.84
C ASN A 324 -13.08 0.13 -5.91
N ARG A 325 -12.74 -0.12 -7.17
CA ARG A 325 -13.65 0.03 -8.31
C ARG A 325 -13.62 -1.21 -9.21
N ARG A 326 -14.80 -1.59 -9.69
CA ARG A 326 -14.94 -2.60 -10.75
C ARG A 326 -14.39 -2.07 -12.07
N ARG A 327 -13.62 -2.90 -12.78
CA ARG A 327 -12.99 -2.53 -14.04
C ARG A 327 -13.21 -3.60 -15.09
N PHE A 328 -13.51 -3.16 -16.30
CA PHE A 328 -13.61 -4.04 -17.48
C PHE A 328 -12.45 -3.72 -18.41
N LEU A 329 -11.55 -4.69 -18.57
CA LEU A 329 -10.37 -4.55 -19.41
C LEU A 329 -10.77 -4.79 -20.88
N LEU A 330 -10.19 -4.00 -21.78
CA LEU A 330 -10.31 -4.23 -23.22
C LEU A 330 -9.34 -5.34 -23.63
N SER A 331 -9.81 -6.25 -24.46
CA SER A 331 -8.97 -7.28 -25.09
C SER A 331 -9.08 -7.16 -26.60
N GLU A 332 -8.15 -7.77 -27.33
CA GLU A 332 -8.11 -7.81 -28.81
C GLU A 332 -9.42 -8.31 -29.45
N VAL A 333 -10.29 -8.97 -28.69
CA VAL A 333 -11.58 -9.52 -29.11
C VAL A 333 -12.75 -8.69 -28.55
N THR A 334 -12.54 -7.40 -28.29
CA THR A 334 -13.59 -6.58 -27.69
C THR A 334 -14.67 -6.25 -28.70
N GLY A 335 -15.81 -6.92 -28.61
CA GLY A 335 -16.96 -6.67 -29.48
C GLY A 335 -17.70 -5.35 -29.16
N LYS A 336 -18.57 -4.89 -30.09
CA LYS A 336 -19.39 -3.67 -29.99
C LYS A 336 -20.07 -3.50 -28.61
N ALA A 337 -20.57 -4.59 -28.03
CA ALA A 337 -21.26 -4.58 -26.73
C ALA A 337 -20.37 -4.18 -25.55
N ALA A 338 -19.09 -4.61 -25.51
CA ALA A 338 -18.18 -4.27 -24.43
C ALA A 338 -17.66 -2.83 -24.53
N VAL A 339 -17.44 -2.34 -25.75
CA VAL A 339 -17.09 -0.93 -25.99
C VAL A 339 -18.26 -0.03 -25.58
N LEU A 340 -19.49 -0.38 -25.99
CA LEU A 340 -20.71 0.34 -25.62
C LEU A 340 -20.86 0.44 -24.08
N LYS A 341 -20.65 -0.66 -23.37
CA LYS A 341 -20.74 -0.67 -21.89
C LYS A 341 -19.68 0.22 -21.23
N LYS A 342 -18.47 0.30 -21.78
CA LYS A 342 -17.45 1.25 -21.31
C LYS A 342 -17.86 2.70 -21.57
N ILE A 343 -18.46 2.98 -22.73
CA ILE A 343 -19.01 4.31 -23.01
C ILE A 343 -20.13 4.64 -22.02
N GLN A 344 -21.07 3.72 -21.79
CA GLN A 344 -22.21 3.90 -20.87
C GLN A 344 -21.79 4.06 -19.41
N LYS A 345 -20.61 3.55 -19.01
CA LYS A 345 -20.06 3.82 -17.69
C LYS A 345 -19.69 5.30 -17.51
N LEU A 346 -19.19 5.95 -18.56
CA LEU A 346 -18.85 7.38 -18.59
C LEU A 346 -20.06 8.26 -18.92
N TYR A 347 -20.95 7.74 -19.74
CA TYR A 347 -22.16 8.40 -20.26
C TYR A 347 -23.35 7.41 -20.20
N PRO A 348 -24.06 7.32 -19.05
CA PRO A 348 -25.12 6.32 -18.82
C PRO A 348 -26.24 6.33 -19.88
N ASP A 349 -26.60 7.52 -20.35
CA ASP A 349 -27.68 7.72 -21.35
C ASP A 349 -27.22 7.55 -22.81
N PHE A 350 -26.00 7.03 -23.03
CA PHE A 350 -25.47 6.89 -24.38
C PHE A 350 -26.19 5.81 -25.17
N ASP A 351 -26.73 6.19 -26.33
CA ASP A 351 -27.51 5.28 -27.18
C ASP A 351 -26.63 4.23 -27.85
N LYS A 352 -27.04 2.95 -27.72
CA LYS A 352 -26.34 1.79 -28.30
C LYS A 352 -26.27 1.83 -29.82
N ASP A 353 -27.22 2.51 -30.46
CA ASP A 353 -27.34 2.61 -31.92
C ASP A 353 -26.71 3.91 -32.46
N SER A 354 -26.08 4.68 -31.60
CA SER A 354 -25.33 5.88 -31.95
C SER A 354 -24.22 5.60 -32.96
N PRO A 355 -24.10 6.41 -34.05
CA PRO A 355 -22.99 6.29 -35.00
C PRO A 355 -21.60 6.42 -34.35
N GLN A 356 -21.50 7.12 -33.23
CA GLN A 356 -20.25 7.28 -32.49
C GLN A 356 -19.69 5.94 -31.93
N VAL A 357 -20.53 4.92 -31.73
CA VAL A 357 -20.05 3.59 -31.34
C VAL A 357 -19.25 2.94 -32.45
N ALA A 358 -19.73 3.07 -33.70
CA ALA A 358 -19.02 2.56 -34.86
C ALA A 358 -17.71 3.33 -35.10
N GLU A 359 -17.79 4.66 -35.05
CA GLU A 359 -16.63 5.56 -35.18
C GLU A 359 -15.56 5.24 -34.11
N LEU A 360 -15.94 5.04 -32.84
CA LEU A 360 -15.01 4.66 -31.78
C LEU A 360 -14.36 3.31 -32.05
N LEU A 361 -15.13 2.32 -32.53
CA LEU A 361 -14.57 1.01 -32.87
C LEU A 361 -13.53 1.11 -34.00
N ASP A 362 -13.77 1.96 -35.00
CA ASP A 362 -12.81 2.15 -36.08
C ASP A 362 -11.56 2.91 -35.61
N ILE A 363 -11.72 3.92 -34.76
CA ILE A 363 -10.58 4.60 -34.09
C ILE A 363 -9.75 3.60 -33.27
N LEU A 364 -10.41 2.75 -32.49
CA LEU A 364 -9.69 1.75 -31.67
C LEU A 364 -8.92 0.75 -32.52
N LYS A 365 -9.52 0.21 -33.59
CA LYS A 365 -8.84 -0.70 -34.54
C LYS A 365 -7.64 -0.03 -35.20
N GLN A 366 -7.80 1.23 -35.62
CA GLN A 366 -6.70 1.98 -36.21
C GLN A 366 -5.56 2.18 -35.19
N LYS A 367 -5.90 2.55 -33.96
CA LYS A 367 -4.92 2.72 -32.87
C LYS A 367 -4.23 1.40 -32.49
N GLU A 368 -4.96 0.29 -32.46
CA GLU A 368 -4.38 -1.05 -32.25
C GLU A 368 -3.38 -1.41 -33.37
N TYR A 369 -3.73 -1.12 -34.63
CA TYR A 369 -2.83 -1.29 -35.77
C TYR A 369 -1.57 -0.44 -35.65
N GLU A 370 -1.68 0.79 -35.12
CA GLU A 370 -0.55 1.67 -34.81
C GLU A 370 0.28 1.19 -33.61
N GLY A 371 -0.12 0.11 -32.94
CA GLY A 371 0.58 -0.47 -31.81
C GLY A 371 0.09 -0.04 -30.43
N TYR A 372 -0.99 0.74 -30.32
CA TYR A 372 -1.60 1.05 -29.04
C TYR A 372 -2.21 -0.20 -28.40
N GLN A 373 -2.12 -0.27 -27.09
CA GLN A 373 -2.78 -1.30 -26.30
C GLN A 373 -3.41 -0.64 -25.08
N TYR A 374 -4.72 -0.63 -25.01
CA TYR A 374 -5.48 0.01 -23.95
C TYR A 374 -5.69 -0.89 -22.72
N GLU A 375 -5.24 -2.16 -22.81
CA GLU A 375 -5.20 -3.03 -21.65
C GLU A 375 -4.22 -2.48 -20.61
N GLY A 376 -4.74 -2.06 -19.46
CA GLY A 376 -3.95 -1.39 -18.44
C GLY A 376 -3.73 0.12 -18.64
N ALA A 377 -4.19 0.71 -19.75
CA ALA A 377 -4.18 2.14 -20.05
C ALA A 377 -5.60 2.68 -20.26
N ASP A 378 -6.52 2.36 -19.33
CA ASP A 378 -7.93 2.74 -19.42
C ASP A 378 -8.13 4.24 -19.56
N SER A 379 -7.24 5.04 -18.98
CA SER A 379 -7.37 6.50 -18.97
C SER A 379 -7.14 7.11 -20.36
N SER A 380 -6.22 6.56 -21.18
CA SER A 380 -6.11 6.96 -22.59
C SER A 380 -7.35 6.56 -23.39
N PHE A 381 -7.96 5.39 -23.10
CA PHE A 381 -9.23 5.01 -23.70
C PHE A 381 -10.36 5.97 -23.31
N GLU A 382 -10.48 6.30 -22.01
CA GLU A 382 -11.50 7.24 -21.52
C GLU A 382 -11.37 8.61 -22.20
N LEU A 383 -10.15 9.10 -22.42
CA LEU A 383 -9.90 10.34 -23.14
C LEU A 383 -10.38 10.28 -24.60
N ILE A 384 -10.19 9.15 -25.30
CA ILE A 384 -10.71 9.00 -26.66
C ILE A 384 -12.24 9.08 -26.66
N VAL A 385 -12.90 8.43 -25.69
CA VAL A 385 -14.36 8.50 -25.53
C VAL A 385 -14.82 9.94 -25.25
N HIS A 386 -14.14 10.63 -24.32
CA HIS A 386 -14.48 12.03 -24.01
C HIS A 386 -14.31 12.95 -25.22
N ARG A 387 -13.21 12.80 -25.98
CA ARG A 387 -12.95 13.57 -27.20
C ARG A 387 -14.04 13.34 -28.25
N LEU A 388 -14.50 12.08 -28.41
CA LEU A 388 -15.53 11.72 -29.38
C LEU A 388 -16.93 12.18 -28.97
N VAL A 389 -17.31 11.96 -27.70
CA VAL A 389 -18.68 12.21 -27.20
C VAL A 389 -18.90 13.68 -26.86
N ARG A 390 -18.00 14.29 -26.09
CA ARG A 390 -18.11 15.70 -25.64
C ARG A 390 -17.52 16.69 -26.64
N LYS A 391 -16.68 16.25 -27.59
CA LYS A 391 -15.94 17.12 -28.51
C LYS A 391 -15.19 18.23 -27.74
N TYR A 392 -14.63 17.91 -26.56
CA TYR A 392 -13.94 18.89 -25.76
C TYR A 392 -12.64 19.34 -26.44
N LYS A 393 -12.26 20.60 -26.20
CA LYS A 393 -10.95 21.09 -26.62
C LYS A 393 -9.89 20.62 -25.65
N PRO A 394 -8.66 20.35 -26.12
CA PRO A 394 -7.51 20.14 -25.25
C PRO A 394 -7.37 21.28 -24.26
N PHE A 395 -6.94 20.99 -23.03
CA PHE A 395 -6.74 22.00 -21.99
C PHE A 395 -5.56 22.92 -22.29
N PHE A 396 -4.68 22.53 -23.19
CA PHE A 396 -3.54 23.32 -23.66
C PHE A 396 -3.13 22.88 -25.07
N ASP A 397 -2.47 23.80 -25.77
CA ASP A 397 -1.91 23.55 -27.10
C ASP A 397 -0.38 23.60 -27.02
N LEU A 398 0.28 22.52 -27.46
CA LEU A 398 1.73 22.52 -27.62
C LEU A 398 2.14 23.39 -28.81
N ILE A 399 3.03 24.36 -28.57
CA ILE A 399 3.66 25.14 -29.65
C ILE A 399 4.97 24.48 -30.06
N SER A 400 5.82 24.15 -29.10
CA SER A 400 7.06 23.42 -29.33
C SER A 400 7.66 22.87 -28.04
N TYR A 401 8.44 21.81 -28.14
CA TYR A 401 9.37 21.42 -27.08
C TYR A 401 10.75 21.13 -27.67
N LYS A 402 11.78 21.26 -26.82
CA LYS A 402 13.16 20.87 -27.11
C LYS A 402 13.68 20.11 -25.91
N VAL A 403 14.43 19.04 -26.17
CA VAL A 403 15.13 18.27 -25.16
C VAL A 403 16.59 18.21 -25.58
N LEU A 404 17.49 18.56 -24.68
CA LEU A 404 18.94 18.48 -24.85
C LEU A 404 19.47 17.46 -23.86
N ASP A 405 20.23 16.51 -24.34
CA ASP A 405 20.96 15.52 -23.53
C ASP A 405 22.45 15.80 -23.71
N GLU A 406 23.18 16.02 -22.63
CA GLU A 406 24.54 16.50 -22.63
C GLU A 406 25.49 15.50 -21.97
N LEU A 407 26.61 15.23 -22.62
CA LEU A 407 27.73 14.41 -22.12
C LEU A 407 29.06 15.09 -22.43
N PRO A 408 30.02 15.13 -21.48
CA PRO A 408 29.94 14.70 -20.10
C PRO A 408 29.02 15.61 -19.25
N TYR A 409 28.49 15.09 -18.15
CA TYR A 409 27.65 15.86 -17.24
C TYR A 409 28.47 16.92 -16.50
N ASP A 410 28.06 18.17 -16.59
CA ASP A 410 28.66 19.27 -15.82
C ASP A 410 28.05 19.44 -14.44
N ASN A 411 26.86 18.86 -14.23
CA ASN A 411 26.05 18.93 -12.99
C ASN A 411 25.38 17.57 -12.70
N ASP A 412 24.60 17.50 -11.64
CA ASP A 412 23.87 16.28 -11.23
C ASP A 412 22.76 15.85 -12.21
N HIS A 413 22.47 16.63 -13.27
CA HIS A 413 21.44 16.37 -14.26
C HIS A 413 22.01 16.22 -15.67
N SER A 414 21.50 15.20 -16.40
CA SER A 414 21.98 14.85 -17.74
C SER A 414 21.21 15.49 -18.89
N ALA A 415 20.01 16.00 -18.63
CA ALA A 415 19.16 16.53 -19.69
C ALA A 415 18.44 17.82 -19.27
N THR A 416 18.22 18.70 -20.24
CA THR A 416 17.41 19.92 -20.09
C THR A 416 16.26 19.90 -21.10
N ALA A 417 15.03 20.21 -20.67
CA ALA A 417 13.88 20.36 -21.55
C ALA A 417 13.34 21.79 -21.50
N THR A 418 12.97 22.32 -22.68
CA THR A 418 12.23 23.59 -22.80
C THR A 418 10.91 23.33 -23.49
N ILE A 419 9.81 23.77 -22.89
CA ILE A 419 8.46 23.66 -23.45
C ILE A 419 7.88 25.06 -23.69
N LYS A 420 7.24 25.22 -24.83
CA LYS A 420 6.37 26.35 -25.14
C LYS A 420 4.97 25.85 -25.43
N LEU A 421 3.99 26.28 -24.67
CA LEU A 421 2.58 25.90 -24.81
C LEU A 421 1.66 27.11 -24.68
N SER A 422 0.38 26.91 -25.00
CA SER A 422 -0.67 27.92 -24.86
C SER A 422 -1.85 27.34 -24.12
N VAL A 423 -2.39 28.09 -23.14
CA VAL A 423 -3.64 27.83 -22.43
C VAL A 423 -4.57 29.00 -22.67
N ASP A 424 -5.69 28.77 -23.32
CA ASP A 424 -6.68 29.81 -23.69
C ASP A 424 -6.04 31.05 -24.35
N GLY A 425 -5.08 30.83 -25.26
CA GLY A 425 -4.35 31.87 -25.98
C GLY A 425 -3.22 32.53 -25.18
N ARG A 426 -3.01 32.19 -23.92
CA ARG A 426 -1.90 32.67 -23.10
C ARG A 426 -0.69 31.76 -23.27
N VAL A 427 0.37 32.29 -23.85
CA VAL A 427 1.61 31.54 -24.11
C VAL A 427 2.48 31.48 -22.86
N ARG A 428 2.95 30.28 -22.53
CA ARG A 428 3.92 30.01 -21.45
C ARG A 428 5.14 29.29 -22.00
N ILE A 429 6.31 29.65 -21.48
CA ILE A 429 7.58 28.94 -21.70
C ILE A 429 8.09 28.53 -20.34
N ALA A 430 8.48 27.26 -20.20
CA ALA A 430 9.15 26.72 -19.03
C ALA A 430 10.36 25.88 -19.46
N ALA A 431 11.37 25.80 -18.60
CA ALA A 431 12.56 24.99 -18.82
C ALA A 431 12.95 24.33 -17.50
N SER A 432 13.24 23.03 -17.53
CA SER A 432 13.66 22.26 -16.36
C SER A 432 14.75 21.27 -16.72
N ASP A 433 15.64 21.04 -15.75
CA ASP A 433 16.63 19.99 -15.80
C ASP A 433 16.06 18.69 -15.25
N GLY A 434 16.63 17.56 -15.68
CA GLY A 434 16.20 16.24 -15.22
C GLY A 434 17.31 15.19 -15.35
N ASP A 435 17.11 14.06 -14.66
CA ASP A 435 18.04 12.92 -14.65
C ASP A 435 18.08 12.18 -16.00
N GLY A 436 17.27 12.63 -16.95
CA GLY A 436 17.20 12.16 -18.32
C GLY A 436 16.13 12.91 -19.12
N PRO A 437 16.07 12.68 -20.46
CA PRO A 437 15.22 13.44 -21.39
C PRO A 437 13.74 13.49 -21.00
N VAL A 438 13.16 12.36 -20.58
CA VAL A 438 11.74 12.26 -20.23
C VAL A 438 11.45 12.90 -18.88
N ASN A 439 12.36 12.80 -17.91
CA ASN A 439 12.21 13.45 -16.60
C ASN A 439 12.29 14.99 -16.74
N ALA A 440 13.23 15.49 -17.53
CA ALA A 440 13.30 16.92 -17.84
C ALA A 440 12.03 17.42 -18.54
N LEU A 441 11.50 16.65 -19.49
CA LEU A 441 10.29 16.96 -20.24
C LEU A 441 9.05 16.99 -19.33
N ASP A 442 8.88 16.00 -18.43
CA ASP A 442 7.78 15.95 -17.44
C ASP A 442 7.83 17.14 -16.48
N ARG A 443 9.01 17.46 -15.95
CA ARG A 443 9.19 18.62 -15.05
C ARG A 443 8.84 19.92 -15.75
N ALA A 444 9.37 20.16 -16.96
CA ALA A 444 9.08 21.37 -17.72
C ALA A 444 7.59 21.49 -18.09
N LEU A 445 6.92 20.40 -18.43
CA LEU A 445 5.48 20.37 -18.72
C LEU A 445 4.65 20.73 -17.49
N ARG A 446 4.95 20.14 -16.36
CA ARG A 446 4.24 20.47 -15.10
C ARG A 446 4.47 21.90 -14.67
N GLU A 447 5.72 22.38 -14.68
CA GLU A 447 6.03 23.78 -14.36
C GLU A 447 5.27 24.78 -15.25
N ALA A 448 5.13 24.46 -16.54
CA ALA A 448 4.38 25.30 -17.47
C ALA A 448 2.88 25.32 -17.15
N LEU A 449 2.29 24.21 -16.70
CA LEU A 449 0.85 24.03 -16.50
C LEU A 449 0.37 24.29 -15.08
N GLU A 450 1.19 24.10 -14.04
CA GLU A 450 0.80 24.30 -12.64
C GLU A 450 0.36 25.74 -12.31
N VAL A 451 0.80 26.72 -13.12
CA VAL A 451 0.37 28.12 -13.01
C VAL A 451 -1.09 28.28 -13.41
N PHE A 452 -1.57 27.47 -14.37
CA PHE A 452 -2.94 27.50 -14.85
C PHE A 452 -3.83 26.48 -14.12
N TYR A 453 -3.23 25.36 -13.68
CA TYR A 453 -3.91 24.22 -13.06
C TYR A 453 -3.19 23.79 -11.77
N PRO A 454 -3.43 24.47 -10.63
CA PRO A 454 -2.74 24.20 -9.36
C PRO A 454 -2.89 22.75 -8.85
N CYS A 455 -3.98 22.06 -9.22
CA CYS A 455 -4.21 20.66 -8.87
C CYS A 455 -3.09 19.71 -9.37
N LEU A 456 -2.35 20.09 -10.41
CA LEU A 456 -1.25 19.30 -10.96
C LEU A 456 -0.03 19.22 -10.04
N ARG A 457 0.08 20.07 -9.01
CA ARG A 457 1.17 20.01 -8.01
C ARG A 457 1.22 18.70 -7.24
N LYS A 458 0.08 18.04 -7.06
CA LYS A 458 -0.03 16.74 -6.39
C LYS A 458 0.33 15.57 -7.31
N LEU A 459 0.36 15.80 -8.62
CA LEU A 459 0.62 14.76 -9.61
C LEU A 459 2.05 14.23 -9.49
N ARG A 460 2.20 12.90 -9.44
CA ARG A 460 3.47 12.19 -9.44
C ARG A 460 3.44 11.10 -10.49
N LEU A 461 4.53 10.97 -11.25
CA LEU A 461 4.77 9.82 -12.10
C LEU A 461 5.35 8.72 -11.21
N ILE A 462 4.67 7.56 -11.13
CA ILE A 462 5.03 6.46 -10.23
C ILE A 462 5.52 5.21 -10.96
N ASP A 463 5.27 5.08 -12.27
CA ASP A 463 5.82 3.99 -13.08
C ASP A 463 5.97 4.42 -14.54
N TYR A 464 7.05 3.96 -15.17
CA TYR A 464 7.40 4.28 -16.56
C TYR A 464 7.93 3.04 -17.26
N LYS A 465 7.24 2.56 -18.30
CA LYS A 465 7.58 1.35 -19.03
C LYS A 465 7.67 1.62 -20.53
N VAL A 466 8.76 1.19 -21.13
CA VAL A 466 9.00 1.26 -22.58
C VAL A 466 9.05 -0.14 -23.16
N ARG A 467 8.33 -0.36 -24.25
CA ARG A 467 8.37 -1.61 -25.00
C ARG A 467 8.61 -1.34 -26.48
N VAL A 468 9.65 -1.95 -27.05
CA VAL A 468 9.88 -1.99 -28.50
C VAL A 468 8.87 -2.94 -29.12
N MET A 469 8.11 -2.49 -30.14
CA MET A 469 7.00 -3.24 -30.71
C MET A 469 7.44 -4.27 -31.74
N GLU A 470 8.34 -3.89 -32.63
CA GLU A 470 8.88 -4.71 -33.70
C GLU A 470 10.40 -4.74 -33.66
N PRO A 471 11.01 -5.65 -32.87
CA PRO A 471 12.45 -5.66 -32.68
C PRO A 471 13.28 -5.88 -33.97
N LYS A 472 12.64 -6.40 -35.02
CA LYS A 472 13.31 -6.64 -36.33
C LYS A 472 13.72 -5.35 -37.04
N ASP A 473 13.02 -4.23 -36.76
CA ASP A 473 13.31 -2.94 -37.37
C ASP A 473 14.39 -2.15 -36.60
N ALA A 474 14.97 -2.76 -35.57
CA ALA A 474 16.06 -2.19 -34.77
C ALA A 474 15.73 -0.77 -34.26
N THR A 475 16.54 0.24 -34.64
CA THR A 475 16.35 1.64 -34.23
C THR A 475 15.16 2.35 -34.89
N ALA A 476 14.56 1.78 -35.93
CA ALA A 476 13.37 2.32 -36.60
C ALA A 476 12.05 1.71 -36.07
N ALA A 477 12.15 0.78 -35.11
CA ALA A 477 10.98 0.15 -34.50
C ALA A 477 10.12 1.16 -33.73
N SER A 478 8.80 1.01 -33.83
CA SER A 478 7.88 1.76 -32.97
C SER A 478 8.03 1.34 -31.51
N VAL A 479 7.96 2.30 -30.63
CA VAL A 479 7.99 2.09 -29.19
C VAL A 479 6.64 2.44 -28.57
N ARG A 480 6.21 1.64 -27.61
CA ARG A 480 5.05 1.89 -26.75
C ARG A 480 5.54 2.31 -25.37
N VAL A 481 5.07 3.43 -24.90
CA VAL A 481 5.35 3.96 -23.57
C VAL A 481 4.06 3.89 -22.74
N LEU A 482 4.16 3.30 -21.54
CA LEU A 482 3.11 3.32 -20.52
C LEU A 482 3.59 4.18 -19.37
N ILE A 483 2.77 5.15 -18.97
CA ILE A 483 3.01 6.02 -17.81
C ILE A 483 1.91 5.76 -16.79
N THR A 484 2.30 5.46 -15.57
CA THR A 484 1.38 5.39 -14.43
C THR A 484 1.61 6.60 -13.54
N SER A 485 0.55 7.34 -13.27
CA SER A 485 0.55 8.56 -12.45
C SER A 485 -0.34 8.40 -11.24
N SER A 486 -0.07 9.17 -10.18
CA SER A 486 -0.88 9.26 -8.98
C SER A 486 -0.95 10.70 -8.47
N ASP A 487 -2.08 11.07 -7.86
CA ASP A 487 -2.27 12.32 -7.11
C ASP A 487 -2.32 12.11 -5.59
N GLY A 488 -2.06 10.87 -5.14
CA GLY A 488 -2.14 10.44 -3.75
C GLY A 488 -3.51 9.89 -3.34
N GLU A 489 -4.54 10.04 -4.20
CA GLU A 489 -5.90 9.50 -3.99
C GLU A 489 -6.24 8.43 -5.04
N ASP A 490 -5.92 8.72 -6.29
CA ASP A 490 -6.15 7.84 -7.44
C ASP A 490 -4.83 7.47 -8.14
N ILE A 491 -4.87 6.35 -8.87
CA ILE A 491 -3.79 5.89 -9.77
C ILE A 491 -4.37 5.63 -11.15
N TRP A 492 -3.72 6.16 -12.19
CA TRP A 492 -4.15 5.94 -13.58
C TRP A 492 -2.95 5.69 -14.49
N THR A 493 -3.22 5.06 -15.64
CA THR A 493 -2.18 4.72 -16.61
C THR A 493 -2.60 5.18 -18.00
N THR A 494 -1.66 5.79 -18.71
CA THR A 494 -1.80 6.29 -20.07
C THR A 494 -0.77 5.65 -21.01
N VAL A 495 -1.03 5.70 -22.32
CA VAL A 495 -0.19 5.06 -23.33
C VAL A 495 0.11 6.01 -24.48
N GLY A 496 1.36 6.02 -24.90
CA GLY A 496 1.80 6.69 -26.11
C GLY A 496 2.58 5.75 -27.03
N VAL A 497 2.42 5.91 -28.33
CA VAL A 497 3.13 5.11 -29.35
C VAL A 497 3.73 6.04 -30.39
N SER A 498 5.01 5.84 -30.70
CA SER A 498 5.75 6.57 -31.73
C SER A 498 7.01 5.78 -32.10
N GLN A 499 7.66 6.12 -33.20
CA GLN A 499 9.02 5.67 -33.51
C GLN A 499 10.09 6.37 -32.65
N ASP A 500 9.75 7.54 -32.10
CA ASP A 500 10.60 8.30 -31.19
C ASP A 500 10.11 8.09 -29.73
N VAL A 501 10.98 7.60 -28.87
CA VAL A 501 10.66 7.33 -27.46
C VAL A 501 10.29 8.60 -26.70
N ILE A 502 10.89 9.75 -27.02
CA ILE A 502 10.56 11.04 -26.38
C ILE A 502 9.15 11.47 -26.81
N ASN A 503 8.82 11.33 -28.11
CA ASN A 503 7.49 11.64 -28.57
C ASN A 503 6.44 10.67 -28.05
N ALA A 504 6.73 9.37 -27.95
CA ALA A 504 5.83 8.40 -27.32
C ALA A 504 5.58 8.75 -25.83
N SER A 505 6.64 9.16 -25.12
CA SER A 505 6.54 9.62 -23.74
C SER A 505 5.72 10.90 -23.61
N TRP A 506 5.92 11.87 -24.53
CA TRP A 506 5.15 13.10 -24.60
C TRP A 506 3.65 12.81 -24.71
N ILE A 507 3.25 11.95 -25.66
CA ILE A 507 1.85 11.56 -25.85
C ILE A 507 1.24 10.99 -24.56
N ALA A 508 1.97 10.08 -23.89
CA ALA A 508 1.51 9.48 -22.64
C ALA A 508 1.43 10.48 -21.48
N LEU A 509 2.39 11.43 -21.37
CA LEU A 509 2.40 12.51 -20.37
C LEU A 509 1.22 13.46 -20.56
N VAL A 510 0.97 13.90 -21.80
CA VAL A 510 -0.18 14.76 -22.15
C VAL A 510 -1.49 14.07 -21.77
N ASP A 511 -1.68 12.82 -22.17
CA ASP A 511 -2.88 12.06 -21.82
C ASP A 511 -3.02 11.92 -20.28
N SER A 512 -1.93 11.75 -19.55
CA SER A 512 -1.97 11.66 -18.07
C SER A 512 -2.47 12.95 -17.42
N ILE A 513 -1.99 14.10 -17.89
CA ILE A 513 -2.43 15.41 -17.42
C ILE A 513 -3.88 15.69 -17.83
N GLU A 514 -4.23 15.48 -19.09
CA GLU A 514 -5.59 15.69 -19.58
C GLU A 514 -6.60 14.80 -18.85
N HIS A 515 -6.26 13.55 -18.53
CA HIS A 515 -7.12 12.68 -17.73
C HIS A 515 -7.41 13.27 -16.35
N LYS A 516 -6.38 13.77 -15.66
CA LYS A 516 -6.57 14.45 -14.36
C LYS A 516 -7.46 15.68 -14.50
N LEU A 517 -7.24 16.51 -15.51
CA LEU A 517 -8.02 17.73 -15.72
C LEU A 517 -9.48 17.43 -16.10
N VAL A 518 -9.73 16.41 -16.93
CA VAL A 518 -11.09 15.94 -17.25
C VAL A 518 -11.80 15.41 -16.01
N SER A 519 -11.12 14.66 -15.14
CA SER A 519 -11.70 14.09 -13.92
C SER A 519 -12.12 15.15 -12.89
N MET A 520 -11.47 16.32 -12.90
CA MET A 520 -11.82 17.46 -12.04
C MET A 520 -13.12 18.17 -12.47
N GLY A 521 -13.50 18.08 -13.75
CA GLY A 521 -14.78 18.57 -14.28
C GLY A 521 -15.07 20.03 -13.95
N GLU A 522 -16.27 20.33 -13.41
CA GLU A 522 -16.69 21.71 -13.05
C GLU A 522 -15.85 22.36 -11.94
N ASN A 523 -15.14 21.58 -11.11
CA ASN A 523 -14.27 22.13 -10.06
C ASN A 523 -13.05 22.86 -10.65
N LEU A 524 -12.63 22.53 -11.87
CA LEU A 524 -11.54 23.19 -12.56
C LEU A 524 -11.85 24.67 -12.84
N HIS A 525 -13.10 24.98 -13.19
CA HIS A 525 -13.53 26.36 -13.45
C HIS A 525 -13.54 27.23 -12.18
N ARG A 526 -13.78 26.66 -11.00
CA ARG A 526 -13.74 27.40 -9.74
C ARG A 526 -12.32 27.80 -9.34
N GLU A 527 -11.34 26.90 -9.49
CA GLU A 527 -9.94 27.20 -9.14
C GLU A 527 -9.32 28.29 -10.04
N ILE A 528 -9.71 28.36 -11.31
CA ILE A 528 -9.22 29.39 -12.25
C ILE A 528 -9.77 30.77 -11.93
N TYR A 529 -11.00 30.86 -11.44
CA TYR A 529 -11.64 32.14 -11.08
C TYR A 529 -11.20 32.70 -9.72
N GLU A 530 -10.68 31.88 -8.81
CA GLU A 530 -10.13 32.34 -7.52
C GLU A 530 -8.70 32.89 -7.63
N ILE A 531 -8.01 32.67 -8.76
CA ILE A 531 -6.62 33.11 -9.01
C ILE A 531 -6.56 34.37 -9.90
N LEU A 532 -7.67 34.78 -10.51
CA LEU A 532 -7.83 35.99 -11.30
C LEU A 532 -8.44 37.12 -10.48
#